data_bf8ec333bd5e5373d8daace0797285ca
#
_entry.id   bf8ec333bd5e5373d8daace0797285ca
#
_cell.length_a   1.000
_cell.length_b   1.000
_cell.length_c   1.000
_cell.angle_alpha   90.00
_cell.angle_beta   90.00
_cell.angle_gamma   90.00
#
_symmetry.space_group_name_H-M   'P 1'
#
loop_
_entity.id
_entity.type
_entity.pdbx_description
1 polymer ?
#
loop_
_entity_poly.entity_id
_entity_poly.type
_entity_poly.pdbx_seq_one_letter_code
_entity_poly.pdbx_strand_id
1 'polypeptide(L)'
;MKKIILSSALLLASLCGQAQQAPEKINFNKNGEFKIAQFTDMHLGHDQEKNMIVADMIKEVLDSEKPDLVVFTGDITTMDEVSQAWEAIAGELATRQLPWTAVLGNHDDEYAVKRDEIIRIIQQQPYCMIKNIAEGIKGEGNHIIPIYGSADNKKVAALLYCLDTNAYSKLKTVKGYDWIGQSQINWYTRESQKYTEQNGGQPLPALAFLHIPLPEYTQAWESFDTKRYGDRNEKECSPNINSGMFTQMLECGDVMGIFAGHDHVNDYIATLYNIALGYGRASGGKNTYGDKTPGSRMIVLKEGKREFDTWLREKENTEKLNVCTYPDSF
;
A
#
# COMPACT_ATOMS: atom_id res chain seq x y z
N MET A 1 13.82 42.17 60.50
CA MET A 1 13.17 42.11 59.21
C MET A 1 13.81 40.92 58.45
N LYS A 2 13.14 39.78 58.47
CA LYS A 2 13.62 38.55 57.75
C LYS A 2 12.96 38.53 56.35
N LYS A 3 13.78 38.62 55.32
CA LYS A 3 13.32 38.46 53.93
C LYS A 3 13.15 36.95 53.61
N ILE A 4 11.93 36.56 53.32
CA ILE A 4 11.58 35.24 52.82
C ILE A 4 11.79 35.28 51.30
N ILE A 5 12.75 34.50 50.79
CA ILE A 5 12.96 34.28 49.36
C ILE A 5 12.10 33.07 48.98
N LEU A 6 11.03 33.31 48.23
CA LEU A 6 10.22 32.25 47.60
C LEU A 6 10.94 31.79 46.33
N SER A 7 11.55 30.61 46.36
CA SER A 7 12.09 29.93 45.17
C SER A 7 10.95 29.22 44.46
N SER A 8 10.48 29.81 43.35
CA SER A 8 9.57 29.14 42.41
C SER A 8 10.36 28.14 41.56
N ALA A 9 10.30 26.87 41.93
CA ALA A 9 10.78 25.80 41.05
C ALA A 9 9.79 25.63 39.90
N LEU A 10 10.16 26.11 38.72
CA LEU A 10 9.48 25.73 37.47
C LEU A 10 9.78 24.25 37.19
N LEU A 11 8.81 23.37 37.41
CA LEU A 11 8.83 22.04 36.85
C LEU A 11 8.57 22.19 35.33
N LEU A 12 9.62 22.16 34.52
CA LEU A 12 9.51 21.84 33.11
C LEU A 12 9.18 20.35 33.03
N ALA A 13 7.89 20.05 32.91
CA ALA A 13 7.47 18.73 32.44
C ALA A 13 7.95 18.60 30.97
N SER A 14 9.05 17.91 30.79
CA SER A 14 9.45 17.43 29.46
C SER A 14 8.37 16.43 28.99
N LEU A 15 7.41 16.92 28.19
CA LEU A 15 6.59 16.11 27.34
C LEU A 15 7.53 15.51 26.28
N CYS A 16 8.25 14.44 26.63
CA CYS A 16 8.72 13.49 25.65
C CYS A 16 7.45 12.91 25.02
N GLY A 17 7.05 13.46 23.87
CA GLY A 17 6.02 12.86 23.04
C GLY A 17 6.47 11.44 22.71
N GLN A 18 5.85 10.44 23.36
CA GLN A 18 5.97 9.06 22.89
C GLN A 18 5.41 9.10 21.47
N ALA A 19 6.22 8.70 20.50
CA ALA A 19 5.73 8.52 19.13
C ALA A 19 4.45 7.68 19.21
N GLN A 20 3.35 8.21 18.67
CA GLN A 20 2.06 7.52 18.71
C GLN A 20 2.23 6.21 17.96
N GLN A 21 2.19 5.11 18.69
CA GLN A 21 2.47 3.79 18.13
C GLN A 21 1.25 3.30 17.33
N ALA A 22 1.53 2.64 16.20
CA ALA A 22 0.52 1.89 15.48
C ALA A 22 -0.13 0.85 16.41
N PRO A 23 -1.42 0.55 16.21
CA PRO A 23 -2.07 -0.52 16.96
C PRO A 23 -1.31 -1.83 16.75
N GLU A 24 -1.27 -2.66 17.77
CA GLU A 24 -0.65 -3.99 17.66
C GLU A 24 -1.39 -4.88 16.66
N LYS A 25 -2.70 -4.71 16.59
CA LYS A 25 -3.62 -5.46 15.73
C LYS A 25 -4.64 -4.54 15.09
N ILE A 26 -5.04 -4.89 13.88
CA ILE A 26 -6.17 -4.30 13.18
C ILE A 26 -7.23 -5.38 12.91
N ASN A 27 -8.50 -5.00 12.97
CA ASN A 27 -9.61 -5.94 12.97
C ASN A 27 -10.68 -5.52 11.96
N PHE A 28 -11.41 -6.49 11.45
CA PHE A 28 -12.69 -6.20 10.81
C PHE A 28 -13.59 -5.42 11.78
N ASN A 29 -14.37 -4.49 11.25
CA ASN A 29 -15.36 -3.77 12.05
C ASN A 29 -16.56 -4.66 12.40
N LYS A 30 -17.46 -4.16 13.24
CA LYS A 30 -18.65 -4.91 13.71
C LYS A 30 -19.60 -5.36 12.58
N ASN A 31 -19.48 -4.78 11.39
CA ASN A 31 -20.27 -5.17 10.22
C ASN A 31 -19.55 -6.23 9.36
N GLY A 32 -18.39 -6.71 9.79
CA GLY A 32 -17.56 -7.65 9.02
C GLY A 32 -16.91 -7.00 7.81
N GLU A 33 -16.61 -5.71 7.86
CA GLU A 33 -15.95 -4.98 6.78
C GLU A 33 -14.59 -4.43 7.23
N PHE A 34 -13.65 -4.34 6.30
CA PHE A 34 -12.37 -3.68 6.49
C PHE A 34 -12.04 -2.85 5.26
N LYS A 35 -12.00 -1.53 5.42
CA LYS A 35 -11.83 -0.59 4.32
C LYS A 35 -10.38 -0.10 4.22
N ILE A 36 -9.80 -0.22 3.04
CA ILE A 36 -8.45 0.19 2.69
C ILE A 36 -8.52 1.35 1.70
N ALA A 37 -7.71 2.38 1.92
CA ALA A 37 -7.41 3.39 0.91
C ALA A 37 -6.01 3.14 0.36
N GLN A 38 -5.88 2.90 -0.94
CA GLN A 38 -4.61 2.80 -1.64
C GLN A 38 -4.28 4.15 -2.27
N PHE A 39 -3.14 4.73 -1.90
CA PHE A 39 -2.51 5.86 -2.57
C PHE A 39 -1.22 5.41 -3.24
N THR A 40 -0.87 6.01 -4.37
CA THR A 40 0.30 5.62 -5.15
C THR A 40 0.82 6.79 -5.97
N ASP A 41 2.09 6.76 -6.34
CA ASP A 41 2.67 7.70 -7.31
C ASP A 41 2.41 9.17 -6.93
N MET A 42 2.76 9.54 -5.71
CA MET A 42 2.59 10.92 -5.21
C MET A 42 3.66 11.86 -5.76
N HIS A 43 4.89 11.34 -5.94
CA HIS A 43 6.05 12.08 -6.41
C HIS A 43 6.23 13.42 -5.70
N LEU A 44 6.13 13.41 -4.36
CA LEU A 44 6.37 14.62 -3.56
C LEU A 44 7.79 15.11 -3.81
N GLY A 45 7.92 16.33 -4.31
CA GLY A 45 9.17 16.96 -4.70
C GLY A 45 9.34 18.33 -4.05
N HIS A 46 10.21 19.17 -4.62
CA HIS A 46 10.48 20.50 -4.08
C HIS A 46 9.39 21.54 -4.37
N ASP A 47 8.44 21.25 -5.26
CA ASP A 47 7.34 22.15 -5.63
C ASP A 47 6.22 22.06 -4.58
N GLN A 48 6.22 23.00 -3.64
CA GLN A 48 5.26 23.01 -2.54
C GLN A 48 3.80 23.21 -2.96
N GLU A 49 3.56 23.95 -4.07
CA GLU A 49 2.19 24.16 -4.55
C GLU A 49 1.59 22.85 -5.07
N LYS A 50 2.38 22.05 -5.79
CA LYS A 50 1.95 20.74 -6.24
C LYS A 50 1.78 19.75 -5.07
N ASN A 51 2.68 19.77 -4.11
CA ASN A 51 2.57 18.94 -2.91
C ASN A 51 1.32 19.25 -2.10
N MET A 52 0.90 20.54 -2.02
CA MET A 52 -0.34 20.92 -1.36
C MET A 52 -1.58 20.30 -2.03
N ILE A 53 -1.60 20.21 -3.38
CA ILE A 53 -2.70 19.57 -4.11
C ILE A 53 -2.84 18.10 -3.71
N VAL A 54 -1.71 17.39 -3.55
CA VAL A 54 -1.66 15.99 -3.08
C VAL A 54 -2.15 15.90 -1.63
N ALA A 55 -1.67 16.77 -0.76
CA ALA A 55 -2.07 16.78 0.65
C ALA A 55 -3.58 17.06 0.82
N ASP A 56 -4.13 17.99 0.07
CA ASP A 56 -5.56 18.30 0.10
C ASP A 56 -6.41 17.14 -0.42
N MET A 57 -5.97 16.46 -1.49
CA MET A 57 -6.62 15.25 -2.01
C MET A 57 -6.62 14.13 -0.96
N ILE A 58 -5.49 13.89 -0.28
CA ILE A 58 -5.41 12.89 0.79
C ILE A 58 -6.43 13.19 1.88
N LYS A 59 -6.47 14.44 2.38
CA LYS A 59 -7.43 14.88 3.41
C LYS A 59 -8.86 14.64 2.98
N GLU A 60 -9.20 15.06 1.78
CA GLU A 60 -10.55 14.89 1.22
C GLU A 60 -10.98 13.42 1.17
N VAL A 61 -10.09 12.54 0.68
CA VAL A 61 -10.35 11.10 0.64
C VAL A 61 -10.50 10.51 2.04
N LEU A 62 -9.59 10.83 2.95
CA LEU A 62 -9.63 10.32 4.33
C LEU A 62 -10.89 10.75 5.08
N ASP A 63 -11.31 12.01 4.91
CA ASP A 63 -12.48 12.56 5.60
C ASP A 63 -13.79 12.01 5.03
N SER A 64 -13.86 11.79 3.71
CA SER A 64 -15.06 11.26 3.05
C SER A 64 -15.20 9.75 3.18
N GLU A 65 -14.11 9.00 3.01
CA GLU A 65 -14.14 7.54 2.96
C GLU A 65 -13.92 6.86 4.32
N LYS A 66 -13.18 7.49 5.23
CA LYS A 66 -12.86 6.99 6.57
C LYS A 66 -12.35 5.54 6.54
N PRO A 67 -11.22 5.28 5.88
CA PRO A 67 -10.65 3.95 5.80
C PRO A 67 -10.16 3.44 7.16
N ASP A 68 -10.07 2.13 7.32
CA ASP A 68 -9.48 1.46 8.48
C ASP A 68 -7.95 1.35 8.37
N LEU A 69 -7.42 1.40 7.14
CA LEU A 69 -5.98 1.33 6.83
C LEU A 69 -5.68 2.13 5.56
N VAL A 70 -4.52 2.78 5.54
CA VAL A 70 -3.94 3.33 4.30
C VAL A 70 -2.79 2.45 3.83
N VAL A 71 -2.73 2.19 2.53
CA VAL A 71 -1.60 1.51 1.87
C VAL A 71 -1.02 2.43 0.80
N PHE A 72 0.26 2.77 0.95
CA PHE A 72 1.02 3.48 -0.07
C PHE A 72 1.75 2.48 -0.96
N THR A 73 1.48 2.53 -2.26
CA THR A 73 2.08 1.58 -3.22
C THR A 73 3.18 2.21 -4.06
N GLY A 74 4.11 2.91 -3.40
CA GLY A 74 5.38 3.36 -3.97
C GLY A 74 5.34 4.69 -4.71
N ASP A 75 6.54 5.14 -5.08
CA ASP A 75 6.81 6.42 -5.72
C ASP A 75 6.22 7.61 -4.96
N ILE A 76 6.52 7.64 -3.66
CA ILE A 76 5.97 8.63 -2.74
C ILE A 76 6.78 9.92 -2.78
N THR A 77 8.11 9.81 -2.86
CA THR A 77 9.00 10.98 -2.84
C THR A 77 10.00 10.96 -3.98
N THR A 78 10.27 12.15 -4.53
CA THR A 78 11.27 12.41 -5.58
C THR A 78 12.17 13.58 -5.17
N MET A 79 12.62 13.60 -3.91
CA MET A 79 13.52 14.62 -3.36
C MET A 79 14.48 14.01 -2.33
N ASP A 80 15.55 14.74 -2.02
CA ASP A 80 16.56 14.30 -1.04
C ASP A 80 16.02 14.28 0.40
N GLU A 81 15.04 15.14 0.73
CA GLU A 81 14.46 15.28 2.06
C GLU A 81 13.35 14.23 2.32
N VAL A 82 13.68 12.96 2.12
CA VAL A 82 12.76 11.81 2.27
C VAL A 82 12.05 11.81 3.62
N SER A 83 12.77 12.11 4.71
CA SER A 83 12.19 12.16 6.06
C SER A 83 11.07 13.19 6.16
N GLN A 84 11.26 14.40 5.60
CA GLN A 84 10.26 15.47 5.65
C GLN A 84 8.98 15.09 4.90
N ALA A 85 9.11 14.42 3.74
CA ALA A 85 7.96 13.96 2.98
C ALA A 85 7.13 12.95 3.79
N TRP A 86 7.79 11.95 4.37
CA TRP A 86 7.10 10.95 5.18
C TRP A 86 6.55 11.52 6.49
N GLU A 87 7.23 12.46 7.15
CA GLU A 87 6.73 13.18 8.32
C GLU A 87 5.45 13.96 8.01
N ALA A 88 5.39 14.63 6.86
CA ALA A 88 4.19 15.37 6.44
C ALA A 88 2.99 14.44 6.21
N ILE A 89 3.20 13.32 5.49
CA ILE A 89 2.15 12.31 5.24
C ILE A 89 1.72 11.67 6.57
N ALA A 90 2.66 11.17 7.35
CA ALA A 90 2.38 10.48 8.60
C ALA A 90 1.71 11.40 9.63
N GLY A 91 2.08 12.69 9.65
CA GLY A 91 1.43 13.70 10.47
C GLY A 91 -0.05 13.84 10.17
N GLU A 92 -0.43 13.84 8.90
CA GLU A 92 -1.84 13.90 8.48
C GLU A 92 -2.64 12.65 8.93
N LEU A 93 -2.03 11.46 8.81
CA LEU A 93 -2.63 10.20 9.26
C LEU A 93 -2.72 10.12 10.79
N ALA A 94 -1.70 10.63 11.48
CA ALA A 94 -1.65 10.65 12.95
C ALA A 94 -2.76 11.51 13.58
N THR A 95 -3.17 12.61 12.94
CA THR A 95 -4.31 13.42 13.40
C THR A 95 -5.61 12.62 13.47
N ARG A 96 -5.72 11.55 12.66
CA ARG A 96 -6.87 10.65 12.59
C ARG A 96 -6.65 9.33 13.33
N GLN A 97 -5.48 9.13 13.94
CA GLN A 97 -5.07 7.86 14.54
C GLN A 97 -5.17 6.68 13.57
N LEU A 98 -4.91 6.95 12.30
CA LEU A 98 -5.14 6.01 11.19
C LEU A 98 -3.88 5.18 10.94
N PRO A 99 -3.93 3.84 11.09
CA PRO A 99 -2.81 2.98 10.75
C PRO A 99 -2.56 2.97 9.25
N TRP A 100 -1.29 2.78 8.89
CA TRP A 100 -0.88 2.78 7.50
C TRP A 100 0.36 1.93 7.27
N THR A 101 0.56 1.56 6.01
CA THR A 101 1.73 0.82 5.54
C THR A 101 2.17 1.30 4.17
N ALA A 102 3.37 0.88 3.73
CA ALA A 102 3.91 1.23 2.43
C ALA A 102 4.73 0.11 1.83
N VAL A 103 4.80 0.07 0.51
CA VAL A 103 5.84 -0.55 -0.30
C VAL A 103 6.58 0.54 -1.07
N LEU A 104 7.84 0.30 -1.45
CA LEU A 104 8.63 1.27 -2.21
C LEU A 104 8.40 1.11 -3.71
N GLY A 105 8.42 2.23 -4.42
CA GLY A 105 8.46 2.30 -5.87
C GLY A 105 9.89 2.40 -6.42
N ASN A 106 10.04 2.61 -7.71
CA ASN A 106 11.35 2.69 -8.36
C ASN A 106 11.99 4.08 -8.24
N HIS A 107 11.21 5.12 -7.99
CA HIS A 107 11.71 6.47 -7.81
C HIS A 107 12.07 6.82 -6.35
N ASP A 108 11.62 6.06 -5.37
CA ASP A 108 11.84 6.39 -3.96
C ASP A 108 13.32 6.41 -3.55
N ASP A 109 14.20 5.65 -4.22
CA ASP A 109 15.64 5.57 -3.93
C ASP A 109 16.54 6.15 -5.06
N GLU A 110 16.01 6.99 -5.93
CA GLU A 110 16.80 7.64 -6.99
C GLU A 110 17.69 8.78 -6.47
N TYR A 111 17.45 9.25 -5.23
CA TYR A 111 18.17 10.33 -4.58
C TYR A 111 19.17 9.81 -3.55
N ALA A 112 19.57 10.61 -2.58
CA ALA A 112 20.66 10.30 -1.68
C ALA A 112 20.40 9.14 -0.69
N VAL A 113 19.13 8.75 -0.48
CA VAL A 113 18.73 7.80 0.56
C VAL A 113 18.51 6.41 -0.04
N LYS A 114 19.12 5.38 0.56
CA LYS A 114 18.96 3.99 0.12
C LYS A 114 17.62 3.39 0.59
N ARG A 115 17.14 2.38 -0.12
CA ARG A 115 15.85 1.70 0.17
C ARG A 115 15.76 1.20 1.63
N ASP A 116 16.80 0.58 2.15
CA ASP A 116 16.83 0.08 3.53
C ASP A 116 16.74 1.20 4.58
N GLU A 117 17.34 2.37 4.29
CA GLU A 117 17.25 3.54 5.13
C GLU A 117 15.87 4.21 5.02
N ILE A 118 15.29 4.27 3.83
CA ILE A 118 13.91 4.76 3.62
C ILE A 118 12.93 3.94 4.46
N ILE A 119 13.03 2.62 4.45
CA ILE A 119 12.18 1.76 5.29
C ILE A 119 12.37 2.08 6.78
N ARG A 120 13.60 2.32 7.23
CA ARG A 120 13.85 2.73 8.64
C ARG A 120 13.23 4.08 8.97
N ILE A 121 13.28 5.05 8.06
CA ILE A 121 12.61 6.35 8.22
C ILE A 121 11.09 6.17 8.34
N ILE A 122 10.51 5.37 7.46
CA ILE A 122 9.07 5.05 7.44
C ILE A 122 8.64 4.38 8.76
N GLN A 123 9.41 3.40 9.24
CA GLN A 123 9.09 2.68 10.48
C GLN A 123 9.09 3.55 11.74
N GLN A 124 9.79 4.68 11.72
CA GLN A 124 9.83 5.63 12.83
C GLN A 124 8.61 6.55 12.87
N GLN A 125 7.83 6.57 11.80
CA GLN A 125 6.66 7.44 11.71
C GLN A 125 5.48 6.93 12.55
N PRO A 126 4.65 7.83 13.09
CA PRO A 126 3.48 7.46 13.88
C PRO A 126 2.50 6.60 13.06
N TYR A 127 1.86 5.65 13.71
CA TYR A 127 0.87 4.71 13.15
C TYR A 127 1.36 3.83 12.00
N CYS A 128 2.66 3.78 11.70
CA CYS A 128 3.24 2.88 10.72
C CYS A 128 3.11 1.41 11.14
N MET A 129 2.58 0.57 10.24
CA MET A 129 2.35 -0.86 10.46
C MET A 129 3.49 -1.75 9.92
N ILE A 130 4.54 -1.18 9.33
CA ILE A 130 5.67 -1.98 8.83
C ILE A 130 6.43 -2.57 10.01
N LYS A 131 6.14 -3.83 10.31
CA LYS A 131 6.75 -4.62 11.39
C LYS A 131 7.10 -6.00 10.84
N ASN A 132 8.03 -6.71 11.50
CA ASN A 132 8.41 -8.08 11.13
C ASN A 132 8.78 -8.21 9.65
N ILE A 133 9.65 -7.31 9.17
CA ILE A 133 10.15 -7.31 7.80
C ILE A 133 10.86 -8.64 7.52
N ALA A 134 10.64 -9.19 6.34
CA ALA A 134 11.37 -10.36 5.87
C ALA A 134 12.85 -10.02 5.65
N GLU A 135 13.71 -10.68 6.40
CA GLU A 135 15.15 -10.47 6.33
C GLU A 135 15.84 -11.51 5.42
N GLY A 136 16.95 -11.12 4.81
CA GLY A 136 17.78 -12.02 3.99
C GLY A 136 17.16 -12.44 2.67
N ILE A 137 16.13 -11.73 2.21
CA ILE A 137 15.52 -11.91 0.89
C ILE A 137 15.77 -10.68 0.02
N LYS A 138 15.49 -10.78 -1.28
CA LYS A 138 15.57 -9.65 -2.20
C LYS A 138 14.49 -8.60 -1.88
N GLY A 139 14.81 -7.31 -2.09
CA GLY A 139 13.93 -6.18 -1.80
C GLY A 139 13.90 -5.78 -0.33
N GLU A 140 13.41 -4.59 -0.07
CA GLU A 140 13.37 -3.98 1.26
C GLU A 140 11.93 -3.77 1.72
N GLY A 141 11.66 -4.03 2.99
CA GLY A 141 10.35 -3.78 3.58
C GLY A 141 9.26 -4.80 3.20
N ASN A 142 9.60 -5.99 2.68
CA ASN A 142 8.61 -7.03 2.47
C ASN A 142 8.01 -7.48 3.81
N HIS A 143 6.69 -7.40 3.97
CA HIS A 143 6.01 -7.75 5.23
C HIS A 143 4.56 -8.18 5.01
N ILE A 144 3.94 -8.68 6.08
CA ILE A 144 2.55 -9.11 6.09
C ILE A 144 1.80 -8.35 7.17
N ILE A 145 0.59 -7.91 6.85
CA ILE A 145 -0.34 -7.35 7.82
C ILE A 145 -1.51 -8.33 7.98
N PRO A 146 -1.61 -9.04 9.11
CA PRO A 146 -2.79 -9.83 9.43
C PRO A 146 -3.93 -8.93 9.89
N ILE A 147 -5.13 -9.17 9.34
CA ILE A 147 -6.38 -8.57 9.77
C ILE A 147 -7.13 -9.60 10.58
N TYR A 148 -7.51 -9.24 11.80
CA TYR A 148 -8.17 -10.13 12.74
C TYR A 148 -9.70 -10.04 12.62
N GLY A 149 -10.38 -11.08 13.10
CA GLY A 149 -11.83 -11.13 13.06
C GLY A 149 -12.53 -10.07 13.93
N SER A 150 -13.73 -9.69 13.55
CA SER A 150 -14.55 -8.70 14.26
C SER A 150 -15.00 -9.18 15.64
N ALA A 151 -15.32 -10.47 15.76
CA ALA A 151 -15.77 -11.12 16.99
C ALA A 151 -14.62 -11.77 17.78
N ASP A 152 -13.56 -12.23 17.11
CA ASP A 152 -12.40 -12.88 17.73
C ASP A 152 -11.10 -12.21 17.25
N ASN A 153 -10.60 -11.29 18.04
CA ASN A 153 -9.34 -10.57 17.79
C ASN A 153 -8.07 -11.44 17.97
N LYS A 154 -8.21 -12.73 18.20
CA LYS A 154 -7.12 -13.70 18.24
C LYS A 154 -6.99 -14.48 16.94
N LYS A 155 -8.08 -14.59 16.16
CA LYS A 155 -8.10 -15.31 14.90
C LYS A 155 -7.84 -14.37 13.74
N VAL A 156 -6.82 -14.67 12.94
CA VAL A 156 -6.58 -13.97 11.66
C VAL A 156 -7.69 -14.35 10.69
N ALA A 157 -8.29 -13.37 10.05
CA ALA A 157 -9.40 -13.55 9.12
C ALA A 157 -9.06 -13.16 7.67
N ALA A 158 -8.04 -12.29 7.47
CA ALA A 158 -7.50 -11.94 6.16
C ALA A 158 -6.02 -11.53 6.25
N LEU A 159 -5.32 -11.49 5.12
CA LEU A 159 -3.92 -11.11 5.03
C LEU A 159 -3.70 -10.02 3.98
N LEU A 160 -2.77 -9.11 4.25
CA LEU A 160 -2.24 -8.18 3.26
C LEU A 160 -0.75 -8.46 3.10
N TYR A 161 -0.33 -8.86 1.90
CA TYR A 161 1.07 -9.02 1.52
C TYR A 161 1.58 -7.71 0.92
N CYS A 162 2.59 -7.13 1.51
CA CYS A 162 3.27 -5.94 1.03
C CYS A 162 4.63 -6.35 0.47
N LEU A 163 4.79 -6.25 -0.86
CA LEU A 163 5.91 -6.80 -1.60
C LEU A 163 6.69 -5.71 -2.32
N ASP A 164 8.01 -5.64 -2.07
CA ASP A 164 8.90 -4.77 -2.82
C ASP A 164 9.18 -5.36 -4.21
N THR A 165 8.75 -4.68 -5.26
CA THR A 165 9.05 -5.05 -6.65
C THR A 165 10.44 -4.61 -7.11
N ASN A 166 11.22 -4.01 -6.22
CA ASN A 166 12.51 -3.39 -6.48
C ASN A 166 12.39 -2.16 -7.42
N ALA A 167 13.48 -1.74 -8.05
CA ALA A 167 13.50 -0.60 -8.95
C ALA A 167 13.95 -1.03 -10.36
N TYR A 168 15.21 -0.79 -10.73
CA TYR A 168 15.76 -1.13 -12.03
C TYR A 168 16.64 -2.38 -11.96
N SER A 169 16.63 -3.16 -13.06
CA SER A 169 17.46 -4.36 -13.16
C SER A 169 18.95 -4.05 -12.98
N LYS A 170 19.62 -4.79 -12.10
CA LYS A 170 21.07 -4.73 -11.89
C LYS A 170 21.85 -5.62 -12.85
N LEU A 171 21.14 -6.46 -13.64
CA LEU A 171 21.76 -7.33 -14.65
C LEU A 171 21.97 -6.55 -15.95
N LYS A 172 23.22 -6.40 -16.39
CA LYS A 172 23.56 -5.65 -17.61
C LYS A 172 22.89 -6.19 -18.89
N THR A 173 22.51 -7.48 -18.88
CA THR A 173 21.87 -8.17 -19.99
C THR A 173 20.35 -7.99 -20.01
N VAL A 174 19.75 -7.52 -18.92
CA VAL A 174 18.31 -7.28 -18.79
C VAL A 174 18.09 -5.80 -18.54
N LYS A 175 17.47 -5.13 -19.49
CA LYS A 175 17.13 -3.70 -19.37
C LYS A 175 15.75 -3.52 -18.73
N GLY A 176 15.50 -2.32 -18.22
CA GLY A 176 14.23 -1.96 -17.63
C GLY A 176 14.14 -2.31 -16.16
N TYR A 177 12.95 -2.59 -15.70
CA TYR A 177 12.66 -2.82 -14.28
C TYR A 177 13.18 -4.17 -13.78
N ASP A 178 13.51 -4.20 -12.50
CA ASP A 178 13.80 -5.41 -11.76
C ASP A 178 12.49 -6.16 -11.44
N TRP A 179 12.56 -7.33 -10.86
CA TRP A 179 11.42 -8.21 -10.59
C TRP A 179 11.46 -8.80 -9.20
N ILE A 180 10.32 -9.29 -8.72
CA ILE A 180 10.24 -10.07 -7.49
C ILE A 180 11.14 -11.31 -7.63
N GLY A 181 12.12 -11.44 -6.74
CA GLY A 181 13.12 -12.49 -6.81
C GLY A 181 12.63 -13.82 -6.20
N GLN A 182 13.33 -14.90 -6.52
CA GLN A 182 13.01 -16.24 -6.00
C GLN A 182 12.99 -16.31 -4.47
N SER A 183 13.84 -15.55 -3.78
CA SER A 183 13.84 -15.50 -2.32
C SER A 183 12.55 -14.88 -1.74
N GLN A 184 11.98 -13.87 -2.41
CA GLN A 184 10.70 -13.28 -2.04
C GLN A 184 9.55 -14.26 -2.30
N ILE A 185 9.56 -14.96 -3.45
CA ILE A 185 8.56 -15.99 -3.78
C ILE A 185 8.60 -17.12 -2.74
N ASN A 186 9.78 -17.60 -2.39
CA ASN A 186 9.92 -18.66 -1.38
C ASN A 186 9.44 -18.20 0.01
N TRP A 187 9.69 -16.94 0.37
CA TRP A 187 9.19 -16.36 1.61
C TRP A 187 7.67 -16.28 1.61
N TYR A 188 7.08 -15.73 0.55
CA TYR A 188 5.62 -15.66 0.39
C TYR A 188 4.98 -17.05 0.50
N THR A 189 5.50 -18.04 -0.23
CA THR A 189 5.00 -19.42 -0.20
C THR A 189 4.99 -20.00 1.20
N ARG A 190 6.11 -19.86 1.91
CA ARG A 190 6.23 -20.35 3.29
C ARG A 190 5.23 -19.68 4.24
N GLU A 191 5.10 -18.35 4.16
CA GLU A 191 4.17 -17.64 5.02
C GLU A 191 2.71 -17.95 4.68
N SER A 192 2.34 -18.03 3.39
CA SER A 192 1.01 -18.44 2.94
C SER A 192 0.65 -19.84 3.46
N GLN A 193 1.55 -20.81 3.33
CA GLN A 193 1.36 -22.16 3.85
C GLN A 193 1.18 -22.19 5.37
N LYS A 194 2.01 -21.44 6.10
CA LYS A 194 1.92 -21.31 7.55
C LYS A 194 0.54 -20.78 8.00
N TYR A 195 0.05 -19.70 7.38
CA TYR A 195 -1.28 -19.17 7.69
C TYR A 195 -2.40 -20.12 7.27
N THR A 196 -2.25 -20.83 6.18
CA THR A 196 -3.18 -21.89 5.74
C THR A 196 -3.27 -23.02 6.76
N GLU A 197 -2.12 -23.52 7.25
CA GLU A 197 -2.08 -24.52 8.29
C GLU A 197 -2.72 -24.05 9.59
N GLN A 198 -2.43 -22.82 10.03
CA GLN A 198 -3.05 -22.20 11.22
C GLN A 198 -4.56 -22.00 11.08
N ASN A 199 -5.06 -21.90 9.86
CA ASN A 199 -6.49 -21.81 9.55
C ASN A 199 -7.12 -23.17 9.20
N GLY A 200 -6.55 -24.28 9.69
CA GLY A 200 -7.10 -25.60 9.50
C GLY A 200 -7.01 -26.16 8.08
N GLY A 201 -5.97 -25.77 7.34
CA GLY A 201 -5.72 -26.20 5.97
C GLY A 201 -6.48 -25.43 4.90
N GLN A 202 -7.19 -24.36 5.27
CA GLN A 202 -7.90 -23.51 4.32
C GLN A 202 -7.15 -22.18 4.10
N PRO A 203 -6.81 -21.81 2.85
CA PRO A 203 -6.18 -20.52 2.57
C PRO A 203 -7.04 -19.35 3.06
N LEU A 204 -6.42 -18.39 3.75
CA LEU A 204 -7.09 -17.15 4.17
C LEU A 204 -7.31 -16.23 2.96
N PRO A 205 -8.42 -15.47 2.90
CA PRO A 205 -8.55 -14.40 1.94
C PRO A 205 -7.38 -13.41 2.06
N ALA A 206 -6.70 -13.12 0.95
CA ALA A 206 -5.56 -12.22 0.96
C ALA A 206 -5.57 -11.23 -0.21
N LEU A 207 -4.96 -10.05 0.02
CA LEU A 207 -4.61 -9.10 -1.02
C LEU A 207 -3.10 -8.91 -1.04
N ALA A 208 -2.54 -8.61 -2.22
CA ALA A 208 -1.14 -8.23 -2.38
C ALA A 208 -1.03 -6.79 -2.86
N PHE A 209 -0.12 -6.04 -2.27
CA PHE A 209 0.22 -4.67 -2.64
C PHE A 209 1.67 -4.60 -3.10
N LEU A 210 1.87 -3.97 -4.23
CA LEU A 210 3.18 -3.83 -4.86
C LEU A 210 3.21 -2.54 -5.69
N HIS A 211 4.36 -2.13 -6.19
CA HIS A 211 4.47 -0.92 -7.00
C HIS A 211 4.46 -1.25 -8.49
N ILE A 212 5.51 -1.88 -9.01
CA ILE A 212 5.62 -2.21 -10.42
C ILE A 212 4.71 -3.41 -10.73
N PRO A 213 3.80 -3.29 -11.70
CA PRO A 213 2.83 -4.34 -12.02
C PRO A 213 3.54 -5.62 -12.51
N LEU A 214 2.96 -6.77 -12.21
CA LEU A 214 3.41 -8.07 -12.76
C LEU A 214 3.11 -8.14 -14.26
N PRO A 215 3.88 -8.91 -15.05
CA PRO A 215 3.61 -9.09 -16.48
C PRO A 215 2.19 -9.57 -16.83
N GLU A 216 1.54 -10.22 -15.88
CA GLU A 216 0.16 -10.72 -16.01
C GLU A 216 -0.90 -9.62 -16.10
N TYR A 217 -0.59 -8.38 -15.73
CA TYR A 217 -1.51 -7.25 -15.92
C TYR A 217 -1.87 -7.03 -17.40
N THR A 218 -0.89 -7.15 -18.31
CA THR A 218 -1.15 -7.12 -19.75
C THR A 218 -2.06 -8.28 -20.17
N GLN A 219 -1.81 -9.48 -19.66
CA GLN A 219 -2.64 -10.65 -20.01
C GLN A 219 -4.08 -10.49 -19.50
N ALA A 220 -4.27 -9.97 -18.29
CA ALA A 220 -5.60 -9.69 -17.73
C ALA A 220 -6.35 -8.66 -18.58
N TRP A 221 -5.69 -7.57 -18.99
CA TRP A 221 -6.32 -6.58 -19.84
C TRP A 221 -6.69 -7.14 -21.22
N GLU A 222 -5.86 -7.97 -21.82
CA GLU A 222 -6.06 -8.55 -23.15
C GLU A 222 -6.99 -9.78 -23.16
N SER A 223 -7.30 -10.35 -21.99
CA SER A 223 -8.19 -11.50 -21.87
C SER A 223 -9.60 -11.17 -22.36
N PHE A 224 -10.22 -12.11 -23.09
CA PHE A 224 -11.62 -11.98 -23.53
C PHE A 224 -12.63 -12.43 -22.46
N ASP A 225 -12.16 -13.14 -21.43
CA ASP A 225 -13.00 -13.81 -20.43
C ASP A 225 -13.24 -12.96 -19.17
N THR A 226 -12.83 -11.70 -19.18
CA THR A 226 -13.02 -10.80 -18.04
C THR A 226 -13.64 -9.47 -18.45
N LYS A 227 -14.44 -8.91 -17.55
CA LYS A 227 -14.84 -7.50 -17.63
C LYS A 227 -13.71 -6.63 -17.08
N ARG A 228 -13.67 -5.41 -17.53
CA ARG A 228 -12.69 -4.38 -17.13
C ARG A 228 -13.41 -3.17 -16.61
N TYR A 229 -12.90 -2.61 -15.52
CA TYR A 229 -13.43 -1.38 -14.91
C TYR A 229 -12.28 -0.39 -14.79
N GLY A 230 -12.44 0.78 -15.34
CA GLY A 230 -11.40 1.81 -15.40
C GLY A 230 -10.69 1.88 -16.75
N ASP A 231 -9.65 2.67 -16.82
CA ASP A 231 -8.95 3.05 -18.05
C ASP A 231 -7.56 2.42 -18.13
N ARG A 232 -7.17 2.03 -19.35
CA ARG A 232 -5.81 1.73 -19.76
C ARG A 232 -5.39 2.74 -20.82
N ASN A 233 -4.59 3.71 -20.45
CA ASN A 233 -4.13 4.77 -21.35
C ASN A 233 -2.66 4.63 -21.75
N GLU A 234 -1.97 3.65 -21.17
CA GLU A 234 -0.61 3.27 -21.56
C GLU A 234 -0.40 1.77 -21.42
N LYS A 235 0.64 1.27 -22.09
CA LYS A 235 1.05 -0.12 -21.93
C LYS A 235 1.67 -0.30 -20.54
N GLU A 236 1.39 -1.43 -19.92
CA GLU A 236 1.95 -1.81 -18.61
C GLU A 236 3.48 -1.82 -18.65
N CYS A 237 4.10 -1.04 -17.76
CA CYS A 237 5.55 -0.96 -17.60
C CYS A 237 6.10 -2.05 -16.67
N SER A 238 5.73 -3.29 -16.93
CA SER A 238 6.15 -4.46 -16.16
C SER A 238 7.61 -4.84 -16.42
N PRO A 239 8.25 -5.62 -15.52
CA PRO A 239 9.55 -6.21 -15.77
C PRO A 239 9.56 -7.08 -17.06
N ASN A 240 10.71 -7.06 -17.76
CA ASN A 240 10.90 -7.93 -18.92
C ASN A 240 11.01 -9.43 -18.55
N ILE A 241 11.26 -9.71 -17.27
CA ILE A 241 11.36 -11.08 -16.73
C ILE A 241 10.14 -11.37 -15.88
N ASN A 242 9.40 -12.41 -16.26
CA ASN A 242 8.37 -12.99 -15.41
C ASN A 242 9.04 -13.95 -14.42
N SER A 243 8.94 -13.67 -13.13
CA SER A 243 9.58 -14.48 -12.09
C SER A 243 8.74 -15.67 -11.60
N GLY A 244 7.47 -15.74 -12.02
CA GLY A 244 6.54 -16.77 -11.58
C GLY A 244 5.80 -16.43 -10.28
N MET A 245 5.87 -15.20 -9.79
CA MET A 245 5.17 -14.80 -8.55
C MET A 245 3.66 -14.97 -8.66
N PHE A 246 3.07 -14.59 -9.78
CA PHE A 246 1.63 -14.78 -10.05
C PHE A 246 1.23 -16.25 -10.00
N THR A 247 2.01 -17.13 -10.66
CA THR A 247 1.80 -18.58 -10.63
C THR A 247 1.82 -19.11 -9.20
N GLN A 248 2.78 -18.65 -8.39
CA GLN A 248 2.86 -19.08 -7.00
C GLN A 248 1.66 -18.61 -6.17
N MET A 249 1.13 -17.40 -6.43
CA MET A 249 -0.10 -16.91 -5.76
C MET A 249 -1.32 -17.76 -6.17
N LEU A 250 -1.41 -18.17 -7.45
CA LEU A 250 -2.45 -19.10 -7.90
C LEU A 250 -2.37 -20.45 -7.18
N GLU A 251 -1.17 -21.02 -7.05
CA GLU A 251 -0.97 -22.35 -6.43
C GLU A 251 -1.23 -22.31 -4.91
N CYS A 252 -0.85 -21.25 -4.22
CA CYS A 252 -1.17 -21.05 -2.79
C CYS A 252 -2.67 -20.83 -2.57
N GLY A 253 -3.35 -20.20 -3.51
CA GLY A 253 -4.80 -20.03 -3.50
C GLY A 253 -5.35 -19.04 -2.46
N ASP A 254 -4.51 -18.25 -1.80
CA ASP A 254 -4.93 -17.26 -0.80
C ASP A 254 -5.21 -15.88 -1.40
N VAL A 255 -4.39 -15.41 -2.36
CA VAL A 255 -4.54 -14.09 -2.97
C VAL A 255 -5.77 -14.00 -3.85
N MET A 256 -6.63 -13.01 -3.59
CA MET A 256 -7.82 -12.66 -4.38
C MET A 256 -7.56 -11.51 -5.34
N GLY A 257 -6.65 -10.61 -4.97
CA GLY A 257 -6.36 -9.42 -5.75
C GLY A 257 -4.95 -8.91 -5.50
N ILE A 258 -4.35 -8.36 -6.54
CA ILE A 258 -3.04 -7.70 -6.55
C ILE A 258 -3.26 -6.25 -6.96
N PHE A 259 -2.75 -5.31 -6.17
CA PHE A 259 -2.92 -3.88 -6.40
C PHE A 259 -1.57 -3.21 -6.60
N ALA A 260 -1.41 -2.55 -7.75
CA ALA A 260 -0.17 -1.89 -8.18
C ALA A 260 -0.32 -0.37 -8.30
N GLY A 261 0.80 0.33 -8.49
CA GLY A 261 0.92 1.72 -8.94
C GLY A 261 1.68 1.79 -10.26
N HIS A 262 2.63 2.74 -10.36
CA HIS A 262 3.64 2.84 -11.39
C HIS A 262 3.19 3.44 -12.73
N ASP A 263 2.11 2.96 -13.34
CA ASP A 263 1.59 3.44 -14.62
C ASP A 263 0.53 4.52 -14.35
N HIS A 264 0.94 5.80 -14.40
CA HIS A 264 0.17 6.93 -13.83
C HIS A 264 -1.16 7.21 -14.52
N VAL A 265 -1.33 6.77 -15.75
CA VAL A 265 -2.56 6.98 -16.52
C VAL A 265 -3.44 5.73 -16.65
N ASN A 266 -3.00 4.63 -16.04
CA ASN A 266 -3.80 3.41 -15.87
C ASN A 266 -4.48 3.42 -14.49
N ASP A 267 -5.74 3.01 -14.46
CA ASP A 267 -6.48 2.86 -13.20
C ASP A 267 -7.50 1.70 -13.27
N TYR A 268 -7.31 0.81 -14.21
CA TYR A 268 -8.22 -0.32 -14.41
C TYR A 268 -8.07 -1.41 -13.35
N ILE A 269 -9.08 -2.28 -13.29
CA ILE A 269 -9.05 -3.58 -12.67
C ILE A 269 -9.66 -4.61 -13.61
N ALA A 270 -9.02 -5.75 -13.73
CA ALA A 270 -9.46 -6.91 -14.51
C ALA A 270 -9.09 -8.19 -13.76
N THR A 271 -9.57 -9.35 -14.19
CA THR A 271 -9.21 -10.64 -13.58
C THR A 271 -8.42 -11.52 -14.54
N LEU A 272 -7.52 -12.31 -13.98
CA LEU A 272 -6.85 -13.41 -14.68
C LEU A 272 -6.83 -14.62 -13.74
N TYR A 273 -7.38 -15.76 -14.23
CA TYR A 273 -7.45 -17.01 -13.45
C TYR A 273 -7.98 -16.83 -12.02
N ASN A 274 -9.05 -16.04 -11.84
CA ASN A 274 -9.67 -15.74 -10.56
C ASN A 274 -8.77 -14.94 -9.57
N ILE A 275 -7.78 -14.21 -10.06
CA ILE A 275 -7.10 -13.16 -9.30
C ILE A 275 -7.39 -11.81 -9.96
N ALA A 276 -7.86 -10.85 -9.20
CA ALA A 276 -8.03 -9.49 -9.68
C ALA A 276 -6.68 -8.77 -9.75
N LEU A 277 -6.44 -8.05 -10.84
CA LEU A 277 -5.24 -7.25 -11.09
C LEU A 277 -5.68 -5.80 -11.25
N GLY A 278 -5.44 -4.98 -10.24
CA GLY A 278 -5.94 -3.60 -10.18
C GLY A 278 -4.82 -2.59 -10.02
N TYR A 279 -4.95 -1.45 -10.69
CA TYR A 279 -4.11 -0.29 -10.45
C TYR A 279 -4.73 0.62 -9.37
N GLY A 280 -3.90 1.24 -8.56
CA GLY A 280 -4.26 2.44 -7.82
C GLY A 280 -4.56 3.60 -8.77
N ARG A 281 -5.26 4.62 -8.29
CA ARG A 281 -5.33 5.90 -8.99
C ARG A 281 -4.12 6.74 -8.60
N ALA A 282 -3.34 7.21 -9.58
CA ALA A 282 -2.19 8.06 -9.31
C ALA A 282 -2.60 9.26 -8.45
N SER A 283 -1.88 9.46 -7.35
CA SER A 283 -2.20 10.45 -6.33
C SER A 283 -1.46 11.78 -6.51
N GLY A 284 -0.41 11.79 -7.35
CA GLY A 284 0.51 12.92 -7.50
C GLY A 284 -0.02 14.11 -8.29
N GLY A 285 -1.08 13.93 -9.09
CA GLY A 285 -1.61 14.98 -9.91
C GLY A 285 -0.54 15.60 -10.83
N LYS A 286 -0.26 16.89 -10.66
CA LYS A 286 0.75 17.61 -11.48
C LYS A 286 2.21 17.25 -11.13
N ASN A 287 2.44 16.43 -10.10
CA ASN A 287 3.78 15.90 -9.83
C ASN A 287 4.13 14.73 -10.74
N THR A 288 3.14 14.14 -11.39
CA THR A 288 3.27 13.00 -12.30
C THR A 288 2.96 13.41 -13.74
N TYR A 289 3.25 12.54 -14.71
CA TYR A 289 2.82 12.74 -16.10
C TYR A 289 1.34 12.36 -16.27
N GLY A 290 0.77 12.80 -17.38
CA GLY A 290 -0.64 12.64 -17.69
C GLY A 290 -1.49 13.75 -17.10
N ASP A 291 -2.78 13.68 -17.37
CA ASP A 291 -3.78 14.70 -17.02
C ASP A 291 -4.94 14.14 -16.17
N LYS A 292 -4.77 12.91 -15.64
CA LYS A 292 -5.78 12.34 -14.76
C LYS A 292 -5.89 13.13 -13.45
N THR A 293 -7.11 13.35 -12.99
CA THR A 293 -7.37 13.92 -11.68
C THR A 293 -6.77 13.01 -10.60
N PRO A 294 -5.98 13.54 -9.64
CA PRO A 294 -5.39 12.75 -8.58
C PRO A 294 -6.46 12.11 -7.69
N GLY A 295 -6.14 10.94 -7.15
CA GLY A 295 -7.11 10.23 -6.34
C GLY A 295 -6.54 9.04 -5.59
N SER A 296 -7.41 8.08 -5.30
CA SER A 296 -7.10 6.85 -4.60
C SER A 296 -7.99 5.70 -5.10
N ARG A 297 -7.58 4.47 -4.82
CA ARG A 297 -8.46 3.30 -4.92
C ARG A 297 -8.93 2.89 -3.53
N MET A 298 -10.22 2.70 -3.40
CA MET A 298 -10.84 2.15 -2.21
C MET A 298 -11.08 0.66 -2.37
N ILE A 299 -10.82 -0.12 -1.31
CA ILE A 299 -11.02 -1.57 -1.29
C ILE A 299 -11.70 -1.93 0.03
N VAL A 300 -12.77 -2.72 -0.01
CA VAL A 300 -13.50 -3.15 1.20
C VAL A 300 -13.54 -4.68 1.24
N LEU A 301 -12.75 -5.27 2.13
CA LEU A 301 -12.78 -6.70 2.40
C LEU A 301 -14.04 -7.08 3.19
N LYS A 302 -14.55 -8.29 2.96
CA LYS A 302 -15.69 -8.88 3.67
C LYS A 302 -15.21 -10.06 4.53
N GLU A 303 -15.45 -10.00 5.84
CA GLU A 303 -15.04 -11.06 6.78
C GLU A 303 -15.68 -12.41 6.42
N GLY A 304 -14.84 -13.45 6.39
CA GLY A 304 -15.29 -14.82 6.10
C GLY A 304 -15.65 -15.09 4.65
N LYS A 305 -15.40 -14.13 3.75
CA LYS A 305 -15.68 -14.28 2.31
C LYS A 305 -14.41 -14.06 1.48
N ARG A 306 -14.37 -14.70 0.33
CA ARG A 306 -13.39 -14.40 -0.73
C ARG A 306 -13.98 -13.36 -1.67
N GLU A 307 -14.22 -12.16 -1.11
CA GLU A 307 -14.96 -11.07 -1.75
C GLU A 307 -14.42 -9.73 -1.31
N PHE A 308 -14.34 -8.77 -2.21
CA PHE A 308 -14.12 -7.36 -1.90
C PHE A 308 -14.86 -6.44 -2.87
N ASP A 309 -15.29 -5.29 -2.37
CA ASP A 309 -15.75 -4.18 -3.20
C ASP A 309 -14.58 -3.24 -3.49
N THR A 310 -14.57 -2.60 -4.66
CA THR A 310 -13.58 -1.57 -4.97
C THR A 310 -14.14 -0.48 -5.86
N TRP A 311 -13.61 0.74 -5.71
CA TRP A 311 -13.91 1.91 -6.53
C TRP A 311 -12.78 2.91 -6.50
N LEU A 312 -12.81 3.87 -7.42
CA LEU A 312 -11.91 5.01 -7.43
C LEU A 312 -12.56 6.23 -6.77
N ARG A 313 -11.75 7.02 -6.09
CA ARG A 313 -12.07 8.35 -5.57
C ARG A 313 -11.13 9.36 -6.20
N GLU A 314 -11.66 10.41 -6.76
CA GLU A 314 -10.91 11.52 -7.31
C GLU A 314 -11.05 12.76 -6.43
N LYS A 315 -10.05 13.63 -6.47
CA LYS A 315 -10.11 14.94 -5.83
C LYS A 315 -11.33 15.73 -6.33
N GLU A 316 -12.02 16.40 -5.41
CA GLU A 316 -13.20 17.23 -5.71
C GLU A 316 -14.38 16.48 -6.36
N ASN A 317 -14.36 15.15 -6.33
CA ASN A 317 -15.44 14.30 -6.81
C ASN A 317 -15.97 13.40 -5.69
N THR A 318 -17.25 13.54 -5.35
CA THR A 318 -17.90 12.73 -4.30
C THR A 318 -18.44 11.40 -4.81
N GLU A 319 -18.43 11.15 -6.12
CA GLU A 319 -18.92 9.92 -6.70
C GLU A 319 -17.89 8.79 -6.59
N LYS A 320 -18.38 7.57 -6.47
CA LYS A 320 -17.58 6.36 -6.60
C LYS A 320 -17.48 6.00 -8.08
N LEU A 321 -16.28 5.99 -8.62
CA LEU A 321 -16.04 5.67 -10.03
C LEU A 321 -15.61 4.22 -10.18
N ASN A 322 -15.98 3.58 -11.30
CA ASN A 322 -15.56 2.22 -11.66
C ASN A 322 -15.82 1.19 -10.53
N VAL A 323 -17.00 1.26 -9.93
CA VAL A 323 -17.41 0.36 -8.84
C VAL A 323 -17.53 -1.05 -9.36
N CYS A 324 -16.88 -1.99 -8.66
CA CYS A 324 -17.06 -3.42 -8.92
C CYS A 324 -16.86 -4.24 -7.65
N THR A 325 -17.43 -5.45 -7.65
CA THR A 325 -17.31 -6.45 -6.58
C THR A 325 -16.60 -7.68 -7.14
N TYR A 326 -15.51 -8.09 -6.51
CA TYR A 326 -14.84 -9.36 -6.80
C TYR A 326 -15.52 -10.48 -5.98
N PRO A 327 -15.82 -11.67 -6.57
CA PRO A 327 -15.64 -12.00 -7.98
C PRO A 327 -16.82 -11.64 -8.89
N ASP A 328 -17.96 -11.23 -8.36
CA ASP A 328 -19.27 -11.19 -9.03
C ASP A 328 -19.34 -10.25 -10.24
N SER A 329 -18.49 -9.22 -10.27
CA SER A 329 -18.47 -8.26 -11.37
C SER A 329 -17.67 -8.72 -12.60
N PHE A 330 -16.83 -9.76 -12.49
CA PHE A 330 -15.87 -10.17 -13.51
C PHE A 330 -16.27 -11.41 -14.30
#